data_ac42a8b20c589a39e2be1ce3eb48e32e
#
_entry.id   ac42a8b20c589a39e2be1ce3eb48e32e
#
_cell.length_a   1.000
_cell.length_b   1.000
_cell.length_c   1.000
_cell.angle_alpha   90.00
_cell.angle_beta   90.00
_cell.angle_gamma   90.00
#
_symmetry.space_group_name_H-M   'P 1'
#
loop_
_entity.id
_entity.type
_entity.pdbx_description
1 polymer ?
#
loop_
_entity_poly.entity_id
_entity_poly.type
_entity_poly.pdbx_seq_one_letter_code
_entity_poly.pdbx_strand_id
1 'polypeptide(L)'
;MKMSTIIGLSLAVAAALLLLVSSLANAASDQAEAGDAAMLEGDIERGEVAYAEDCASCHRTPARFMANVPGDDNAARAEWLEDFLPEHYAPDEQTRADIIAWLLAD
;
A
#
# COMPACT_ATOMS: atom_id res chain seq x y z
N MET A 1 9.57 -5.75 63.25
CA MET A 1 9.24 -4.47 62.62
C MET A 1 10.04 -4.17 61.33
N LYS A 2 10.51 -5.17 60.57
CA LYS A 2 11.32 -4.91 59.38
C LYS A 2 10.82 -5.61 58.10
N MET A 3 9.56 -5.99 58.03
CA MET A 3 9.00 -6.70 56.87
C MET A 3 8.02 -5.89 55.99
N SER A 4 7.71 -4.64 56.35
CA SER A 4 6.73 -3.85 55.59
C SER A 4 7.30 -3.02 54.46
N THR A 5 8.61 -2.83 54.39
CA THR A 5 9.24 -1.93 53.42
C THR A 5 9.57 -2.60 52.08
N ILE A 6 9.64 -3.92 52.03
CA ILE A 6 10.04 -4.65 50.80
C ILE A 6 8.86 -4.85 49.83
N ILE A 7 7.62 -4.92 50.37
CA ILE A 7 6.43 -5.14 49.53
C ILE A 7 6.08 -3.89 48.68
N GLY A 8 6.33 -2.71 49.22
CA GLY A 8 6.03 -1.45 48.53
C GLY A 8 6.90 -1.20 47.28
N LEU A 9 8.15 -1.64 47.32
CA LEU A 9 9.11 -1.38 46.27
C LEU A 9 8.86 -2.30 45.03
N SER A 10 8.41 -3.53 45.27
CA SER A 10 8.12 -4.49 44.23
C SER A 10 6.90 -4.11 43.37
N LEU A 11 5.88 -3.52 44.00
CA LEU A 11 4.68 -3.05 43.30
C LEU A 11 4.95 -1.83 42.41
N ALA A 12 5.83 -0.92 42.86
CA ALA A 12 6.18 0.26 42.07
C ALA A 12 6.97 -0.08 40.80
N VAL A 13 7.87 -1.07 40.87
CA VAL A 13 8.66 -1.52 39.73
C VAL A 13 7.80 -2.25 38.70
N ALA A 14 6.83 -3.05 39.13
CA ALA A 14 5.92 -3.75 38.22
C ALA A 14 4.99 -2.78 37.45
N ALA A 15 4.51 -1.72 38.09
CA ALA A 15 3.69 -0.70 37.45
C ALA A 15 4.48 0.13 36.44
N ALA A 16 5.74 0.44 36.70
CA ALA A 16 6.59 1.16 35.78
C ALA A 16 6.92 0.34 34.51
N LEU A 17 7.14 -0.97 34.66
CA LEU A 17 7.37 -1.88 33.53
C LEU A 17 6.14 -2.04 32.62
N LEU A 18 4.94 -2.10 33.18
CA LEU A 18 3.69 -2.18 32.42
C LEU A 18 3.44 -0.91 31.61
N LEU A 19 3.76 0.27 32.13
CA LEU A 19 3.63 1.54 31.42
C LEU A 19 4.63 1.64 30.22
N LEU A 20 5.83 1.12 30.36
CA LEU A 20 6.84 1.11 29.30
C LEU A 20 6.44 0.19 28.14
N VAL A 21 5.85 -0.96 28.42
CA VAL A 21 5.37 -1.88 27.38
C VAL A 21 4.20 -1.27 26.60
N SER A 22 3.30 -0.56 27.27
CA SER A 22 2.18 0.13 26.60
C SER A 22 2.65 1.25 25.66
N SER A 23 3.69 1.96 26.03
CA SER A 23 4.27 3.02 25.19
C SER A 23 4.95 2.47 23.93
N LEU A 24 5.61 1.32 24.00
CA LEU A 24 6.23 0.67 22.86
C LEU A 24 5.21 0.10 21.87
N ALA A 25 4.07 -0.41 22.34
CA ALA A 25 3.00 -0.90 21.48
C ALA A 25 2.36 0.23 20.66
N ASN A 26 2.17 1.42 21.24
CA ASN A 26 1.64 2.58 20.53
C ASN A 26 2.61 3.14 19.48
N ALA A 27 3.91 3.16 19.77
CA ALA A 27 4.91 3.61 18.82
C ALA A 27 5.02 2.68 17.59
N ALA A 28 4.82 1.37 17.74
CA ALA A 28 4.80 0.41 16.67
C ALA A 28 3.57 0.56 15.76
N SER A 29 2.41 0.97 16.29
CA SER A 29 1.19 1.23 15.53
C SER A 29 1.29 2.49 14.67
N ASP A 30 1.89 3.56 15.18
CA ASP A 30 2.11 4.80 14.43
C ASP A 30 3.10 4.63 13.25
N GLN A 31 4.07 3.72 13.38
CA GLN A 31 5.02 3.45 12.30
C GLN A 31 4.43 2.61 11.16
N ALA A 32 3.40 1.82 11.40
CA ALA A 32 2.71 1.06 10.37
C ALA A 32 1.85 1.97 9.48
N GLU A 33 1.30 3.06 9.99
CA GLU A 33 0.52 4.03 9.20
C GLU A 33 1.39 4.97 8.35
N ALA A 34 2.61 5.28 8.76
CA ALA A 34 3.54 6.11 8.00
C ALA A 34 4.19 5.37 6.81
N GLY A 35 4.07 4.05 6.73
CA GLY A 35 4.56 3.22 5.63
C GLY A 35 3.59 3.09 4.45
N ASP A 36 2.33 3.51 4.62
CA ASP A 36 1.25 3.34 3.62
C ASP A 36 1.22 4.43 2.53
N ALA A 37 2.21 5.30 2.47
CA ALA A 37 2.49 6.10 1.27
C ALA A 37 3.29 5.29 0.23
N ALA A 38 3.56 4.01 0.48
CA ALA A 38 4.07 3.06 -0.49
C ALA A 38 2.96 2.71 -1.48
N MET A 39 3.25 2.88 -2.77
CA MET A 39 2.44 2.58 -3.95
C MET A 39 1.37 1.54 -3.67
N LEU A 40 0.12 1.87 -3.95
CA LEU A 40 -1.00 0.94 -3.83
C LEU A 40 -0.69 -0.33 -4.62
N GLU A 41 -0.76 -1.47 -3.96
CA GLU A 41 -0.54 -2.76 -4.60
C GLU A 41 -1.73 -3.06 -5.52
N GLY A 42 -1.46 -3.17 -6.82
CA GLY A 42 -2.47 -3.46 -7.82
C GLY A 42 -2.84 -4.95 -7.84
N ASP A 43 -4.11 -5.23 -8.07
CA ASP A 43 -4.64 -6.59 -8.21
C ASP A 43 -4.94 -6.88 -9.68
N ILE A 44 -4.37 -7.97 -10.19
CA ILE A 44 -4.44 -8.35 -11.61
C ILE A 44 -5.88 -8.69 -12.03
N GLU A 45 -6.65 -9.41 -11.20
CA GLU A 45 -8.02 -9.80 -11.55
C GLU A 45 -8.96 -8.59 -11.57
N ARG A 46 -8.84 -7.68 -10.61
CA ARG A 46 -9.59 -6.43 -10.62
C ARG A 46 -9.17 -5.53 -11.78
N GLY A 47 -7.89 -5.53 -12.13
CA GLY A 47 -7.36 -4.78 -13.25
C GLY A 47 -7.94 -5.22 -14.60
N GLU A 48 -8.10 -6.53 -14.81
CA GLU A 48 -8.76 -7.09 -15.99
C GLU A 48 -10.21 -6.59 -16.12
N VAL A 49 -10.96 -6.65 -15.04
CA VAL A 49 -12.36 -6.17 -15.02
C VAL A 49 -12.42 -4.67 -15.28
N ALA A 50 -11.61 -3.88 -14.60
CA ALA A 50 -11.57 -2.43 -14.78
C ALA A 50 -11.18 -2.03 -16.21
N TYR A 51 -10.20 -2.70 -16.81
CA TYR A 51 -9.83 -2.48 -18.20
C TYR A 51 -10.98 -2.79 -19.16
N ALA A 52 -11.68 -3.90 -18.94
CA ALA A 52 -12.83 -4.29 -19.77
C ALA A 52 -13.98 -3.26 -19.71
N GLU A 53 -14.20 -2.67 -18.55
CA GLU A 53 -15.26 -1.68 -18.33
C GLU A 53 -14.89 -0.29 -18.87
N ASP A 54 -13.69 0.19 -18.58
CA ASP A 54 -13.31 1.60 -18.81
C ASP A 54 -12.47 1.82 -20.06
N CYS A 55 -11.72 0.81 -20.52
CA CYS A 55 -10.72 0.97 -21.57
C CYS A 55 -11.07 0.22 -22.88
N ALA A 56 -11.68 -0.95 -22.80
CA ALA A 56 -11.87 -1.86 -23.93
C ALA A 56 -12.79 -1.31 -25.03
N SER A 57 -13.67 -0.36 -24.72
CA SER A 57 -14.51 0.28 -25.73
C SER A 57 -13.71 1.02 -26.81
N CYS A 58 -12.56 1.60 -26.44
CA CYS A 58 -11.64 2.28 -27.34
C CYS A 58 -10.39 1.45 -27.63
N HIS A 59 -9.89 0.71 -26.66
CA HIS A 59 -8.67 -0.09 -26.71
C HIS A 59 -8.98 -1.60 -26.66
N ARG A 60 -9.54 -2.15 -27.73
CA ARG A 60 -10.00 -3.55 -27.78
C ARG A 60 -8.92 -4.59 -27.46
N THR A 61 -7.65 -4.26 -27.74
CA THR A 61 -6.53 -5.18 -27.58
C THR A 61 -5.51 -4.56 -26.63
N PRO A 62 -5.34 -5.09 -25.41
CA PRO A 62 -4.34 -4.60 -24.45
C PRO A 62 -2.92 -4.55 -25.03
N ALA A 63 -2.51 -5.59 -25.73
CA ALA A 63 -1.21 -5.64 -26.38
C ALA A 63 -0.98 -4.48 -27.37
N ARG A 64 -2.01 -4.06 -28.10
CA ARG A 64 -1.93 -2.92 -29.00
C ARG A 64 -1.83 -1.59 -28.27
N PHE A 65 -2.52 -1.47 -27.13
CA PHE A 65 -2.36 -0.33 -26.24
C PHE A 65 -0.93 -0.27 -25.70
N MET A 66 -0.44 -1.37 -25.15
CA MET A 66 0.90 -1.48 -24.55
C MET A 66 2.05 -1.27 -25.56
N ALA A 67 1.84 -1.55 -26.83
CA ALA A 67 2.82 -1.28 -27.88
C ALA A 67 3.16 0.22 -28.04
N ASN A 68 2.28 1.11 -27.57
CA ASN A 68 2.46 2.56 -27.58
C ASN A 68 2.88 3.14 -26.23
N VAL A 69 2.96 2.33 -25.17
CA VAL A 69 3.44 2.75 -23.86
C VAL A 69 4.96 2.79 -23.87
N PRO A 70 5.58 3.96 -23.65
CA PRO A 70 7.04 4.07 -23.65
C PRO A 70 7.63 3.44 -22.37
N GLY A 71 8.88 3.02 -22.48
CA GLY A 71 9.65 2.43 -21.39
C GLY A 71 10.37 1.14 -21.84
N ASP A 72 11.61 1.00 -21.41
CA ASP A 72 12.45 -0.16 -21.75
C ASP A 72 12.16 -1.37 -20.84
N ASP A 73 11.52 -1.13 -19.69
CA ASP A 73 11.14 -2.16 -18.73
C ASP A 73 9.76 -1.87 -18.09
N ASN A 74 9.27 -2.81 -17.29
CA ASN A 74 7.97 -2.67 -16.63
C ASN A 74 7.93 -1.53 -15.60
N ALA A 75 9.04 -1.19 -14.95
CA ALA A 75 9.10 -0.09 -14.00
C ALA A 75 8.91 1.26 -14.70
N ALA A 76 9.61 1.50 -15.81
CA ALA A 76 9.47 2.70 -16.62
C ALA A 76 8.07 2.82 -17.24
N ARG A 77 7.49 1.70 -17.67
CA ARG A 77 6.11 1.67 -18.20
C ARG A 77 5.08 1.95 -17.13
N ALA A 78 5.26 1.40 -15.93
CA ALA A 78 4.38 1.68 -14.78
C ALA A 78 4.39 3.17 -14.43
N GLU A 79 5.55 3.79 -14.33
CA GLU A 79 5.69 5.23 -14.05
C GLU A 79 4.96 6.07 -15.10
N TRP A 80 5.15 5.77 -16.37
CA TRP A 80 4.46 6.49 -17.44
C TRP A 80 2.93 6.32 -17.37
N LEU A 81 2.44 5.11 -17.07
CA LEU A 81 1.01 4.83 -16.92
C LEU A 81 0.41 5.55 -15.71
N GLU A 82 1.14 5.62 -14.59
CA GLU A 82 0.72 6.39 -13.41
C GLU A 82 0.55 7.88 -13.71
N ASP A 83 1.39 8.45 -14.54
CA ASP A 83 1.30 9.85 -14.93
C ASP A 83 0.19 10.10 -15.98
N PHE A 84 -0.03 9.15 -16.88
CA PHE A 84 -0.97 9.29 -18.00
C PHE A 84 -2.43 8.98 -17.63
N LEU A 85 -2.66 7.91 -16.89
CA LEU A 85 -4.00 7.38 -16.65
C LEU A 85 -4.92 8.27 -15.79
N PRO A 86 -4.45 9.10 -14.84
CA PRO A 86 -5.34 9.98 -14.08
C PRO A 86 -6.19 10.92 -14.93
N GLU A 87 -5.64 11.42 -16.01
CA GLU A 87 -6.34 12.29 -16.96
C GLU A 87 -6.97 11.52 -18.13
N HIS A 88 -6.75 10.20 -18.18
CA HIS A 88 -7.21 9.31 -19.23
C HIS A 88 -8.06 8.16 -18.68
N TYR A 89 -9.25 8.50 -18.17
CA TYR A 89 -10.31 7.59 -17.71
C TYR A 89 -10.01 6.73 -16.47
N ALA A 90 -8.89 6.91 -15.77
CA ALA A 90 -8.59 6.20 -14.52
C ALA A 90 -8.14 7.15 -13.38
N PRO A 91 -9.00 8.07 -12.93
CA PRO A 91 -8.65 9.02 -11.87
C PRO A 91 -8.51 8.39 -10.49
N ASP A 92 -9.19 7.26 -10.24
CA ASP A 92 -9.11 6.53 -8.97
C ASP A 92 -7.78 5.78 -8.83
N GLU A 93 -7.06 6.04 -7.75
CA GLU A 93 -5.73 5.48 -7.53
C GLU A 93 -5.69 3.96 -7.47
N GLN A 94 -6.66 3.34 -6.77
CA GLN A 94 -6.68 1.88 -6.66
C GLN A 94 -7.04 1.22 -7.99
N THR A 95 -8.04 1.72 -8.68
CA THR A 95 -8.41 1.23 -10.01
C THR A 95 -7.25 1.36 -10.98
N ARG A 96 -6.50 2.45 -10.94
CA ARG A 96 -5.31 2.68 -11.75
C ARG A 96 -4.20 1.69 -11.44
N ALA A 97 -3.89 1.48 -10.14
CA ALA A 97 -2.91 0.48 -9.71
C ALA A 97 -3.29 -0.93 -10.19
N ASP A 98 -4.55 -1.31 -10.10
CA ASP A 98 -5.06 -2.60 -10.56
C ASP A 98 -4.91 -2.76 -12.10
N ILE A 99 -5.29 -1.75 -12.87
CA ILE A 99 -5.13 -1.74 -14.34
C ILE A 99 -3.65 -1.87 -14.73
N ILE A 100 -2.76 -1.13 -14.09
CA ILE A 100 -1.32 -1.19 -14.36
C ILE A 100 -0.75 -2.57 -14.04
N ALA A 101 -1.11 -3.15 -12.89
CA ALA A 101 -0.69 -4.49 -12.51
C ALA A 101 -1.11 -5.54 -13.55
N TRP A 102 -2.34 -5.45 -14.05
CA TRP A 102 -2.83 -6.36 -15.09
C TRP A 102 -2.14 -6.16 -16.45
N LEU A 103 -1.96 -4.92 -16.88
CA LEU A 103 -1.29 -4.61 -18.16
C LEU A 103 0.18 -5.06 -18.20
N LEU A 104 0.84 -5.12 -17.04
CA LEU A 104 2.26 -5.49 -16.92
C LEU A 104 2.47 -6.95 -16.47
N ALA A 105 1.41 -7.75 -16.35
CA ALA A 105 1.48 -9.11 -15.80
C ALA A 105 2.07 -10.18 -16.75
N ASP A 106 2.39 -9.85 -18.01
CA ASP A 106 3.00 -10.76 -19.02
C ASP A 106 4.52 -10.85 -18.88
#